data_0a453fcc4f09e73a2ca59b999b37f55d
#
_entry.id   0a453fcc4f09e73a2ca59b999b37f55d
#
_cell.length_a   1.000
_cell.length_b   1.000
_cell.length_c   1.000
_cell.angle_alpha   90.00
_cell.angle_beta   90.00
_cell.angle_gamma   90.00
#
_symmetry.space_group_name_H-M   'P 1'
#
loop_
_entity.id
_entity.type
_entity.pdbx_description
1 polymer ?
#
loop_
_entity_poly.entity_id
_entity_poly.type
_entity_poly.pdbx_seq_one_letter_code
_entity_poly.pdbx_strand_id
1 'polypeptide(L)'
;MDRQKSLDMALSQIEKQFGKGSVMKMGEKGTMAIEAVSTGALSLDLALGVGGLPRGRVTEIYGPESSGKSTLALHVVAEAQRNGGICAYVDAEHALDPVYAKAIGVDIDELLISQPDTGEQALEIADMLVRSGAIDVVVIDSVAALTPRAEIEGEMGDTHVGLQARLMSQALRKLTANLNKSHTIAIFINQLREKIGVMFGCFSYGTRVTLADGTTEKIGKIVNQKLPVEVLSYDPALDAVVPKRVVNWFDNGRTDHFLRFTVAKPGGNGRAQFACTPNHKIRTPGGWREARELAVGDRVMQSISCRLSDFQWQALLGGLMGDSALSPSRSGHAARFRWGHAARQAEYGEWKASLFANLRVSRSTNTERAVFYDVQPLPELADLRRAVYLDGMKVLSDEYLKQLTPLSIAVWYMDDGSFTERAKDLQARTAEGGGRSEICVQALDPTSRERLRAHLADTWGIEARLTERGARRMAVLVFGKEATAKLHALIAPFVHPSMAYKLLPRFRGRFSVEPVFAPVRNELRPFPITKIGVVSPGRSTHRFDIEVDGTHNYFVDGVMVHNSPETTPGGRALKFYSSVRLDIRRIESIKDGVEVVGNR
;
A
#
# COMPACT_ATOMS: atom_id res chain seq x y z
N MET A 1 -13.50 46.60 -2.77
CA MET A 1 -13.47 46.36 -4.22
C MET A 1 -13.90 44.92 -4.46
N ASP A 2 -14.79 44.74 -5.38
CA ASP A 2 -15.36 43.42 -5.69
C ASP A 2 -14.26 42.53 -6.30
N ARG A 3 -14.02 41.38 -5.69
CA ARG A 3 -12.96 40.44 -6.08
C ARG A 3 -13.05 40.03 -7.56
N GLN A 4 -14.31 40.00 -8.09
CA GLN A 4 -14.58 39.71 -9.49
C GLN A 4 -14.08 40.82 -10.42
N LYS A 5 -14.30 42.10 -10.09
CA LYS A 5 -13.83 43.23 -10.90
C LYS A 5 -12.28 43.29 -10.97
N SER A 6 -11.61 42.94 -9.87
CA SER A 6 -10.15 42.86 -9.86
C SER A 6 -9.62 41.74 -10.76
N LEU A 7 -10.30 40.57 -10.79
CA LEU A 7 -9.98 39.47 -11.66
C LEU A 7 -10.21 39.82 -13.14
N ASP A 8 -11.34 40.45 -13.46
CA ASP A 8 -11.68 40.83 -14.84
C ASP A 8 -10.69 41.88 -15.40
N MET A 9 -10.25 42.83 -14.56
CA MET A 9 -9.19 43.80 -14.95
C MET A 9 -7.87 43.08 -15.20
N ALA A 10 -7.46 42.12 -14.35
CA ALA A 10 -6.25 41.34 -14.53
C ALA A 10 -6.30 40.51 -15.82
N LEU A 11 -7.43 39.82 -16.10
CA LEU A 11 -7.61 39.05 -17.32
C LEU A 11 -7.55 39.94 -18.58
N SER A 12 -8.18 41.12 -18.56
CA SER A 12 -8.11 42.09 -19.67
C SER A 12 -6.71 42.62 -19.91
N GLN A 13 -5.92 42.80 -18.85
CA GLN A 13 -4.52 43.23 -18.95
C GLN A 13 -3.63 42.14 -19.52
N ILE A 14 -3.84 40.87 -19.11
CA ILE A 14 -3.13 39.69 -19.64
C ILE A 14 -3.44 39.52 -21.14
N GLU A 15 -4.73 39.62 -21.53
CA GLU A 15 -5.13 39.53 -22.95
C GLU A 15 -4.52 40.63 -23.83
N LYS A 16 -4.40 41.86 -23.31
CA LYS A 16 -3.73 42.96 -24.03
C LYS A 16 -2.23 42.73 -24.18
N GLN A 17 -1.58 42.12 -23.19
CA GLN A 17 -0.12 41.93 -23.16
C GLN A 17 0.32 40.67 -23.89
N PHE A 18 -0.44 39.59 -23.81
CA PHE A 18 -0.08 38.25 -24.28
C PHE A 18 -1.00 37.69 -25.40
N GLY A 19 -2.03 38.42 -25.78
CA GLY A 19 -3.00 38.03 -26.80
C GLY A 19 -4.27 37.39 -26.27
N LYS A 20 -5.34 37.45 -27.07
CA LYS A 20 -6.65 36.82 -26.75
C LYS A 20 -6.48 35.31 -26.55
N GLY A 21 -7.04 34.79 -25.47
CA GLY A 21 -7.01 33.37 -25.13
C GLY A 21 -5.77 32.91 -24.32
N SER A 22 -4.94 33.87 -23.84
CA SER A 22 -3.80 33.58 -22.95
C SER A 22 -4.22 33.00 -21.59
N VAL A 23 -5.44 33.32 -21.14
CA VAL A 23 -6.09 32.72 -19.96
C VAL A 23 -7.53 32.37 -20.33
N MET A 24 -7.92 31.13 -20.06
CA MET A 24 -9.27 30.62 -20.34
C MET A 24 -9.79 29.85 -19.12
N LYS A 25 -11.09 29.93 -18.87
CA LYS A 25 -11.75 29.06 -17.91
C LYS A 25 -11.98 27.68 -18.55
N MET A 26 -11.57 26.62 -17.83
CA MET A 26 -11.62 25.24 -18.33
C MET A 26 -13.04 24.77 -18.75
N GLY A 27 -14.10 25.39 -18.23
CA GLY A 27 -15.49 25.07 -18.55
C GLY A 27 -16.13 25.91 -19.69
N GLU A 28 -15.45 26.90 -20.28
CA GLU A 28 -16.01 27.79 -21.29
C GLU A 28 -15.91 27.27 -22.75
N LYS A 29 -15.01 26.32 -23.03
CA LYS A 29 -15.07 25.56 -24.26
C LYS A 29 -15.53 24.16 -23.92
N GLY A 30 -16.62 23.73 -24.52
CA GLY A 30 -17.07 22.35 -24.50
C GLY A 30 -15.89 21.41 -24.76
N THR A 31 -15.95 20.20 -24.26
CA THR A 31 -14.91 19.13 -24.38
C THR A 31 -14.16 19.28 -25.69
N MET A 32 -12.93 19.83 -25.66
CA MET A 32 -12.08 19.87 -26.85
C MET A 32 -11.82 18.42 -27.20
N ALA A 33 -12.41 17.94 -28.29
CA ALA A 33 -12.09 16.63 -28.84
C ALA A 33 -10.57 16.60 -29.07
N ILE A 34 -9.88 15.71 -28.38
CA ILE A 34 -8.44 15.52 -28.57
C ILE A 34 -8.30 14.77 -29.88
N GLU A 35 -7.70 15.41 -30.88
CA GLU A 35 -7.36 14.73 -32.12
C GLU A 35 -6.31 13.66 -31.86
N ALA A 36 -6.51 12.49 -32.42
CA ALA A 36 -5.63 11.35 -32.25
C ALA A 36 -5.41 10.60 -33.56
N VAL A 37 -4.32 9.86 -33.65
CA VAL A 37 -4.03 8.92 -34.72
C VAL A 37 -4.20 7.51 -34.18
N SER A 38 -4.99 6.67 -34.87
CA SER A 38 -5.22 5.27 -34.47
C SER A 38 -3.90 4.52 -34.40
N THR A 39 -3.81 3.59 -33.48
CA THR A 39 -2.65 2.67 -33.37
C THR A 39 -2.76 1.47 -34.33
N GLY A 40 -3.87 1.34 -35.05
CA GLY A 40 -4.20 0.16 -35.85
C GLY A 40 -4.72 -1.02 -35.03
N ALA A 41 -4.75 -0.89 -33.69
CA ALA A 41 -5.24 -1.90 -32.78
C ALA A 41 -6.45 -1.35 -31.99
N LEU A 42 -7.66 -1.75 -32.38
CA LEU A 42 -8.91 -1.24 -31.81
C LEU A 42 -8.96 -1.34 -30.27
N SER A 43 -8.48 -2.44 -29.69
CA SER A 43 -8.44 -2.63 -28.25
C SER A 43 -7.53 -1.63 -27.54
N LEU A 44 -6.41 -1.26 -28.14
CA LEU A 44 -5.50 -0.26 -27.62
C LEU A 44 -6.08 1.15 -27.75
N ASP A 45 -6.68 1.47 -28.89
CA ASP A 45 -7.33 2.76 -29.13
C ASP A 45 -8.46 3.03 -28.13
N LEU A 46 -9.26 2.01 -27.83
CA LEU A 46 -10.31 2.08 -26.80
C LEU A 46 -9.72 2.24 -25.38
N ALA A 47 -8.62 1.53 -25.08
CA ALA A 47 -7.96 1.63 -23.78
C ALA A 47 -7.30 3.01 -23.56
N LEU A 48 -6.83 3.67 -24.60
CA LEU A 48 -6.30 5.03 -24.54
C LEU A 48 -7.39 6.10 -24.30
N GLY A 49 -8.66 5.77 -24.53
CA GLY A 49 -9.80 6.63 -24.21
C GLY A 49 -10.00 7.82 -25.17
N VAL A 50 -9.06 8.08 -26.07
CA VAL A 50 -9.12 9.18 -27.07
C VAL A 50 -9.09 8.66 -28.51
N GLY A 51 -9.16 7.34 -28.70
CA GLY A 51 -9.22 6.71 -30.01
C GLY A 51 -7.87 6.57 -30.71
N GLY A 52 -6.76 6.66 -29.99
CA GLY A 52 -5.41 6.51 -30.53
C GLY A 52 -4.37 7.34 -29.79
N LEU A 53 -3.24 7.64 -30.43
CA LEU A 53 -2.20 8.50 -29.88
C LEU A 53 -2.56 9.98 -30.06
N PRO A 54 -2.53 10.79 -28.99
CA PRO A 54 -2.96 12.19 -29.04
C PRO A 54 -1.98 13.05 -29.86
N ARG A 55 -2.51 13.89 -30.75
CA ARG A 55 -1.73 14.86 -31.54
C ARG A 55 -1.09 15.94 -30.66
N GLY A 56 0.05 16.43 -31.10
CA GLY A 56 0.78 17.49 -30.40
C GLY A 56 1.47 17.02 -29.12
N ARG A 57 1.69 15.71 -28.93
CA ARG A 57 2.19 15.11 -27.73
C ARG A 57 3.34 14.13 -27.97
N VAL A 58 4.10 13.88 -26.88
CA VAL A 58 5.14 12.85 -26.84
C VAL A 58 4.52 11.54 -26.37
N THR A 59 4.78 10.47 -27.11
CA THR A 59 4.45 9.08 -26.73
C THR A 59 5.74 8.29 -26.58
N GLU A 60 5.91 7.57 -25.48
CA GLU A 60 7.00 6.59 -25.29
C GLU A 60 6.44 5.18 -25.45
N ILE A 61 7.03 4.41 -26.37
CA ILE A 61 6.79 2.97 -26.54
C ILE A 61 8.04 2.24 -26.04
N TYR A 62 7.93 1.48 -24.97
CA TYR A 62 9.08 0.81 -24.36
C TYR A 62 8.79 -0.66 -24.06
N GLY A 63 9.84 -1.46 -23.94
CA GLY A 63 9.75 -2.90 -23.69
C GLY A 63 11.05 -3.63 -24.00
N PRO A 64 11.12 -4.94 -23.71
CA PRO A 64 12.26 -5.79 -24.04
C PRO A 64 12.52 -5.82 -25.57
N GLU A 65 13.68 -6.32 -25.95
CA GLU A 65 13.97 -6.60 -27.37
C GLU A 65 12.96 -7.59 -27.94
N SER A 66 12.65 -7.44 -29.23
CA SER A 66 11.71 -8.31 -29.96
C SER A 66 10.30 -8.37 -29.36
N SER A 67 9.86 -7.34 -28.62
CA SER A 67 8.51 -7.27 -28.04
C SER A 67 7.46 -6.66 -28.99
N GLY A 68 7.85 -6.12 -30.15
CA GLY A 68 6.95 -5.52 -31.14
C GLY A 68 6.84 -3.99 -31.06
N LYS A 69 7.79 -3.29 -30.42
CA LYS A 69 7.79 -1.83 -30.29
C LYS A 69 7.78 -1.11 -31.65
N SER A 70 8.74 -1.44 -32.51
CA SER A 70 8.86 -0.87 -33.85
C SER A 70 7.66 -1.27 -34.72
N THR A 71 7.14 -2.50 -34.56
CA THR A 71 5.91 -2.96 -35.21
C THR A 71 4.74 -2.05 -34.92
N LEU A 72 4.50 -1.73 -33.62
CA LEU A 72 3.40 -0.84 -33.22
C LEU A 72 3.60 0.57 -33.78
N ALA A 73 4.83 1.11 -33.75
CA ALA A 73 5.13 2.43 -34.32
C ALA A 73 4.85 2.47 -35.82
N LEU A 74 5.23 1.41 -36.58
CA LEU A 74 4.94 1.30 -37.99
C LEU A 74 3.44 1.20 -38.29
N HIS A 75 2.65 0.52 -37.47
CA HIS A 75 1.19 0.55 -37.59
C HIS A 75 0.63 1.98 -37.44
N VAL A 76 1.11 2.74 -36.46
CA VAL A 76 0.70 4.16 -36.28
C VAL A 76 1.07 4.98 -37.51
N VAL A 77 2.26 4.78 -38.08
CA VAL A 77 2.70 5.44 -39.34
C VAL A 77 1.74 5.08 -40.47
N ALA A 78 1.44 3.79 -40.67
CA ALA A 78 0.53 3.33 -41.72
C ALA A 78 -0.87 3.94 -41.55
N GLU A 79 -1.40 4.00 -40.34
CA GLU A 79 -2.71 4.63 -40.06
C GLU A 79 -2.68 6.14 -40.32
N ALA A 80 -1.60 6.84 -39.96
CA ALA A 80 -1.42 8.26 -40.26
C ALA A 80 -1.40 8.51 -41.79
N GLN A 81 -0.62 7.74 -42.53
CA GLN A 81 -0.52 7.84 -44.00
C GLN A 81 -1.84 7.53 -44.71
N ARG A 82 -2.61 6.53 -44.26
CA ARG A 82 -3.97 6.23 -44.75
C ARG A 82 -4.92 7.41 -44.67
N ASN A 83 -4.70 8.27 -43.66
CA ASN A 83 -5.49 9.50 -43.45
C ASN A 83 -4.83 10.72 -44.14
N GLY A 84 -3.89 10.53 -45.04
CA GLY A 84 -3.20 11.59 -45.79
C GLY A 84 -2.13 12.33 -44.98
N GLY A 85 -1.69 11.79 -43.83
CA GLY A 85 -0.67 12.38 -42.99
C GLY A 85 0.75 12.09 -43.50
N ILE A 86 1.67 13.04 -43.32
CA ILE A 86 3.09 12.93 -43.64
C ILE A 86 3.86 12.42 -42.43
N CYS A 87 4.65 11.36 -42.62
CA CYS A 87 5.37 10.69 -41.55
C CYS A 87 6.89 10.70 -41.77
N ALA A 88 7.63 10.79 -40.67
CA ALA A 88 9.08 10.67 -40.66
C ALA A 88 9.55 9.60 -39.68
N TYR A 89 10.62 8.89 -40.04
CA TYR A 89 11.24 7.85 -39.22
C TYR A 89 12.72 8.13 -39.06
N VAL A 90 13.16 8.40 -37.87
CA VAL A 90 14.57 8.60 -37.50
C VAL A 90 15.09 7.27 -36.98
N ASP A 91 15.76 6.53 -37.84
CA ASP A 91 16.29 5.18 -37.58
C ASP A 91 17.75 5.26 -37.07
N ALA A 92 17.90 5.46 -35.77
CA ALA A 92 19.21 5.51 -35.12
C ALA A 92 19.82 4.12 -34.86
N GLU A 93 19.06 3.04 -35.01
CA GLU A 93 19.56 1.66 -34.94
C GLU A 93 19.97 1.09 -36.28
N HIS A 94 19.65 1.78 -37.41
CA HIS A 94 19.85 1.30 -38.78
C HIS A 94 19.20 -0.08 -39.03
N ALA A 95 18.05 -0.33 -38.45
CA ALA A 95 17.41 -1.64 -38.40
C ALA A 95 16.02 -1.68 -39.08
N LEU A 96 15.57 -0.59 -39.71
CA LEU A 96 14.29 -0.55 -40.40
C LEU A 96 14.31 -1.45 -41.65
N ASP A 97 13.43 -2.46 -41.67
CA ASP A 97 13.21 -3.33 -42.82
C ASP A 97 12.06 -2.77 -43.68
N PRO A 98 12.36 -2.30 -44.92
CA PRO A 98 11.34 -1.76 -45.82
C PRO A 98 10.32 -2.80 -46.29
N VAL A 99 10.72 -4.08 -46.41
CA VAL A 99 9.80 -5.16 -46.79
C VAL A 99 8.77 -5.41 -45.70
N TYR A 100 9.23 -5.44 -44.46
CA TYR A 100 8.37 -5.58 -43.31
C TYR A 100 7.45 -4.36 -43.10
N ALA A 101 7.98 -3.14 -43.26
CA ALA A 101 7.19 -1.92 -43.17
C ALA A 101 6.05 -1.91 -44.21
N LYS A 102 6.36 -2.28 -45.45
CA LYS A 102 5.38 -2.41 -46.55
C LYS A 102 4.31 -3.46 -46.23
N ALA A 103 4.71 -4.60 -45.64
CA ALA A 103 3.77 -5.67 -45.25
C ALA A 103 2.80 -5.21 -44.14
N ILE A 104 3.22 -4.31 -43.27
CA ILE A 104 2.35 -3.67 -42.22
C ILE A 104 1.37 -2.68 -42.87
N GLY A 105 1.68 -2.17 -44.05
CA GLY A 105 0.85 -1.21 -44.80
C GLY A 105 1.41 0.21 -44.83
N VAL A 106 2.69 0.40 -44.49
CA VAL A 106 3.38 1.68 -44.64
C VAL A 106 3.64 1.93 -46.12
N ASP A 107 3.31 3.13 -46.57
CA ASP A 107 3.77 3.64 -47.87
C ASP A 107 5.24 4.07 -47.73
N ILE A 108 6.14 3.20 -48.22
CA ILE A 108 7.59 3.41 -48.09
C ILE A 108 8.12 4.50 -49.02
N ASP A 109 7.40 4.78 -50.11
CA ASP A 109 7.79 5.79 -51.09
C ASP A 109 7.51 7.21 -50.56
N GLU A 110 6.54 7.36 -49.69
CA GLU A 110 6.15 8.62 -49.03
C GLU A 110 6.70 8.76 -47.62
N LEU A 111 7.40 7.75 -47.07
CA LEU A 111 7.98 7.81 -45.72
C LEU A 111 9.34 8.52 -45.75
N LEU A 112 9.47 9.62 -45.00
CA LEU A 112 10.74 10.30 -44.80
C LEU A 112 11.63 9.50 -43.83
N ILE A 113 12.80 9.06 -44.27
CA ILE A 113 13.73 8.28 -43.46
C ILE A 113 15.02 9.09 -43.24
N SER A 114 15.49 9.10 -41.98
CA SER A 114 16.79 9.66 -41.60
C SER A 114 17.56 8.66 -40.75
N GLN A 115 18.85 8.50 -41.06
CA GLN A 115 19.77 7.59 -40.34
C GLN A 115 20.97 8.41 -39.80
N PRO A 116 20.80 9.05 -38.65
CA PRO A 116 21.81 9.95 -38.06
C PRO A 116 22.93 9.19 -37.37
N ASP A 117 24.15 9.73 -37.41
CA ASP A 117 25.33 9.16 -36.75
C ASP A 117 25.40 9.51 -35.25
N THR A 118 24.77 10.60 -34.79
CA THR A 118 24.81 11.07 -33.41
C THR A 118 23.43 11.37 -32.85
N GLY A 119 23.30 11.30 -31.53
CA GLY A 119 22.04 11.63 -30.85
C GLY A 119 21.63 13.09 -31.00
N GLU A 120 22.58 14.02 -31.06
CA GLU A 120 22.35 15.45 -31.34
C GLU A 120 21.74 15.63 -32.72
N GLN A 121 22.32 14.99 -33.76
CA GLN A 121 21.86 15.07 -35.14
C GLN A 121 20.43 14.49 -35.27
N ALA A 122 20.16 13.35 -34.64
CA ALA A 122 18.84 12.73 -34.65
C ALA A 122 17.76 13.67 -34.09
N LEU A 123 18.03 14.29 -32.94
CA LEU A 123 17.07 15.14 -32.24
C LEU A 123 16.93 16.52 -32.90
N GLU A 124 17.98 17.05 -33.53
CA GLU A 124 17.92 18.28 -34.32
C GLU A 124 17.10 18.09 -35.61
N ILE A 125 17.28 16.97 -36.32
CA ILE A 125 16.47 16.62 -37.49
C ILE A 125 14.99 16.50 -37.08
N ALA A 126 14.70 15.78 -36.00
CA ALA A 126 13.34 15.66 -35.51
C ALA A 126 12.73 17.04 -35.14
N ASP A 127 13.49 17.93 -34.46
CA ASP A 127 13.04 19.28 -34.14
C ASP A 127 12.77 20.15 -35.35
N MET A 128 13.62 20.07 -36.38
CA MET A 128 13.41 20.80 -37.66
C MET A 128 12.17 20.30 -38.39
N LEU A 129 11.96 18.98 -38.47
CA LEU A 129 10.77 18.38 -39.08
C LEU A 129 9.50 18.80 -38.35
N VAL A 130 9.47 18.75 -37.02
CA VAL A 130 8.33 19.18 -36.19
C VAL A 130 8.06 20.68 -36.39
N ARG A 131 9.08 21.52 -36.42
CA ARG A 131 8.91 22.98 -36.60
C ARG A 131 8.39 23.37 -37.98
N SER A 132 8.58 22.53 -38.98
CA SER A 132 8.01 22.79 -40.33
C SER A 132 6.46 22.85 -40.28
N GLY A 133 5.84 22.18 -39.32
CA GLY A 133 4.38 22.06 -39.22
C GLY A 133 3.75 21.16 -40.28
N ALA A 134 4.57 20.48 -41.10
CA ALA A 134 4.11 19.62 -42.19
C ALA A 134 4.03 18.13 -41.82
N ILE A 135 4.58 17.75 -40.67
CA ILE A 135 4.70 16.34 -40.26
C ILE A 135 3.61 16.00 -39.24
N ASP A 136 2.87 14.92 -39.48
CA ASP A 136 1.85 14.39 -38.54
C ASP A 136 2.44 13.47 -37.49
N VAL A 137 3.38 12.60 -37.90
CA VAL A 137 4.04 11.64 -37.00
C VAL A 137 5.55 11.64 -37.26
N VAL A 138 6.34 11.74 -36.20
CA VAL A 138 7.77 11.47 -36.21
C VAL A 138 8.10 10.35 -35.23
N VAL A 139 8.76 9.30 -35.71
CA VAL A 139 9.25 8.17 -34.91
C VAL A 139 10.75 8.32 -34.71
N ILE A 140 11.24 8.11 -33.50
CA ILE A 140 12.66 8.03 -33.12
C ILE A 140 12.94 6.61 -32.61
N ASP A 141 13.66 5.80 -33.39
CA ASP A 141 13.96 4.41 -33.07
C ASP A 141 15.48 4.18 -33.03
N SER A 142 16.12 3.94 -31.90
CA SER A 142 15.56 4.02 -30.56
C SER A 142 16.36 5.00 -29.68
N VAL A 143 15.77 5.45 -28.56
CA VAL A 143 16.47 6.31 -27.57
C VAL A 143 17.76 5.66 -27.10
N ALA A 144 17.81 4.34 -27.05
CA ALA A 144 18.98 3.57 -26.62
C ALA A 144 20.20 3.77 -27.56
N ALA A 145 19.93 4.02 -28.84
CA ALA A 145 20.96 4.22 -29.90
C ALA A 145 21.40 5.69 -30.04
N LEU A 146 20.73 6.65 -29.36
CA LEU A 146 21.10 8.07 -29.40
C LEU A 146 22.38 8.31 -28.61
N THR A 147 23.52 8.02 -29.21
CA THR A 147 24.84 8.23 -28.62
C THR A 147 25.24 9.70 -28.74
N PRO A 148 25.57 10.41 -27.63
CA PRO A 148 26.09 11.77 -27.70
C PRO A 148 27.38 11.87 -28.48
N ARG A 149 27.56 12.93 -29.27
CA ARG A 149 28.78 13.17 -30.06
C ARG A 149 30.05 13.08 -29.24
N ALA A 150 30.04 13.67 -28.01
CA ALA A 150 31.17 13.62 -27.10
C ALA A 150 31.55 12.20 -26.65
N GLU A 151 30.61 11.26 -26.69
CA GLU A 151 30.87 9.84 -26.39
C GLU A 151 31.48 9.11 -27.59
N ILE A 152 31.13 9.53 -28.82
CA ILE A 152 31.68 8.97 -30.07
C ILE A 152 33.11 9.47 -30.30
N GLU A 153 33.38 10.74 -30.01
CA GLU A 153 34.68 11.39 -30.21
C GLU A 153 35.68 11.12 -29.05
N GLY A 154 35.23 10.55 -27.93
CA GLY A 154 36.04 10.21 -26.75
C GLY A 154 36.88 8.94 -26.97
N GLU A 155 37.90 8.74 -26.13
CA GLU A 155 38.72 7.52 -26.14
C GLU A 155 37.96 6.32 -25.53
N MET A 156 38.29 5.09 -25.98
CA MET A 156 37.71 3.87 -25.40
C MET A 156 38.12 3.75 -23.94
N GLY A 157 37.15 3.86 -23.03
CA GLY A 157 37.34 3.79 -21.56
C GLY A 157 36.97 5.06 -20.82
N ASP A 158 36.72 6.17 -21.53
CA ASP A 158 36.23 7.40 -20.91
C ASP A 158 34.84 7.23 -20.30
N THR A 159 34.66 7.75 -19.09
CA THR A 159 33.37 7.66 -18.40
C THR A 159 32.49 8.87 -18.70
N HIS A 160 31.56 8.73 -19.62
CA HIS A 160 30.60 9.77 -20.02
C HIS A 160 29.25 9.66 -19.30
N VAL A 161 29.27 9.61 -17.95
CA VAL A 161 28.05 9.38 -17.16
C VAL A 161 27.06 10.52 -17.34
N GLY A 162 25.85 10.20 -17.82
CA GLY A 162 24.69 11.10 -17.84
C GLY A 162 24.58 12.03 -19.04
N LEU A 163 25.48 11.98 -20.03
CA LEU A 163 25.41 12.82 -21.25
C LEU A 163 24.11 12.57 -22.03
N GLN A 164 23.74 11.32 -22.26
CA GLN A 164 22.50 10.95 -22.95
C GLN A 164 21.25 11.49 -22.22
N ALA A 165 21.21 11.39 -20.87
CA ALA A 165 20.10 11.92 -20.10
C ALA A 165 19.98 13.44 -20.17
N ARG A 166 21.10 14.15 -20.21
CA ARG A 166 21.16 15.61 -20.40
C ARG A 166 20.68 15.99 -21.80
N LEU A 167 21.15 15.30 -22.84
CA LEU A 167 20.75 15.49 -24.23
C LEU A 167 19.23 15.32 -24.38
N MET A 168 18.67 14.22 -23.88
CA MET A 168 17.23 13.95 -23.90
C MET A 168 16.42 15.01 -23.16
N SER A 169 16.88 15.45 -21.99
CA SER A 169 16.19 16.49 -21.22
C SER A 169 16.16 17.83 -21.97
N GLN A 170 17.22 18.19 -22.64
CA GLN A 170 17.31 19.41 -23.46
C GLN A 170 16.42 19.35 -24.69
N ALA A 171 16.48 18.24 -25.42
CA ALA A 171 15.70 18.02 -26.63
C ALA A 171 14.19 18.01 -26.35
N LEU A 172 13.75 17.22 -25.37
CA LEU A 172 12.33 17.12 -25.02
C LEU A 172 11.74 18.45 -24.58
N ARG A 173 12.51 19.30 -23.89
CA ARG A 173 12.08 20.64 -23.51
C ARG A 173 11.80 21.53 -24.72
N LYS A 174 12.61 21.42 -25.78
CA LYS A 174 12.39 22.15 -27.04
C LYS A 174 11.26 21.54 -27.86
N LEU A 175 11.27 20.23 -28.04
CA LEU A 175 10.29 19.49 -28.84
C LEU A 175 8.86 19.66 -28.33
N THR A 176 8.64 19.57 -27.00
CA THR A 176 7.27 19.63 -26.43
C THR A 176 6.54 20.91 -26.80
N ALA A 177 7.23 22.06 -26.79
CA ALA A 177 6.64 23.34 -27.18
C ALA A 177 6.29 23.40 -28.67
N ASN A 178 7.15 22.81 -29.52
CA ASN A 178 6.95 22.78 -30.96
C ASN A 178 5.86 21.79 -31.39
N LEU A 179 5.84 20.60 -30.77
CA LEU A 179 4.83 19.57 -31.01
C LEU A 179 3.41 20.09 -30.77
N ASN A 180 3.20 20.81 -29.65
CA ASN A 180 1.89 21.37 -29.34
C ASN A 180 1.40 22.39 -30.38
N LYS A 181 2.33 23.11 -31.03
CA LYS A 181 2.02 24.09 -32.08
C LYS A 181 1.77 23.45 -33.45
N SER A 182 2.56 22.43 -33.80
CA SER A 182 2.49 21.73 -35.08
C SER A 182 1.45 20.61 -35.11
N HIS A 183 0.87 20.22 -33.96
CA HIS A 183 0.00 19.07 -33.82
C HIS A 183 0.67 17.73 -34.22
N THR A 184 2.00 17.68 -34.29
CA THR A 184 2.78 16.47 -34.60
C THR A 184 2.81 15.52 -33.41
N ILE A 185 2.70 14.21 -33.64
CA ILE A 185 2.95 13.17 -32.66
C ILE A 185 4.43 12.79 -32.71
N ALA A 186 5.14 12.85 -31.59
CA ALA A 186 6.49 12.31 -31.49
C ALA A 186 6.48 10.97 -30.74
N ILE A 187 6.86 9.90 -31.42
CA ILE A 187 6.96 8.54 -30.84
C ILE A 187 8.43 8.25 -30.57
N PHE A 188 8.75 8.03 -29.29
CA PHE A 188 10.08 7.57 -28.89
C PHE A 188 10.01 6.09 -28.57
N ILE A 189 10.72 5.28 -29.34
CA ILE A 189 10.92 3.86 -29.04
C ILE A 189 12.07 3.74 -28.06
N ASN A 190 11.85 2.98 -26.99
CA ASN A 190 12.85 2.84 -25.93
C ASN A 190 13.03 1.37 -25.55
N GLN A 191 14.27 0.98 -25.32
CA GLN A 191 14.58 -0.36 -24.85
C GLN A 191 14.53 -0.39 -23.34
N LEU A 192 14.18 -1.53 -22.77
CA LEU A 192 14.43 -1.81 -21.36
C LEU A 192 15.85 -2.36 -21.25
N ARG A 193 16.73 -1.63 -20.58
CA ARG A 193 18.07 -2.10 -20.28
C ARG A 193 18.16 -2.47 -18.80
N GLU A 194 18.68 -3.65 -18.54
CA GLU A 194 19.29 -3.90 -17.24
C GLU A 194 20.51 -2.97 -17.14
N LYS A 195 20.57 -2.12 -16.13
CA LYS A 195 21.76 -1.30 -15.91
C LYS A 195 22.94 -2.21 -15.60
N ILE A 196 23.78 -2.47 -16.61
CA ILE A 196 25.10 -3.06 -16.42
C ILE A 196 25.89 -2.10 -15.53
N GLY A 197 26.22 -2.53 -14.29
CA GLY A 197 26.99 -1.73 -13.32
C GLY A 197 26.21 -1.07 -12.19
N VAL A 198 24.88 -0.92 -12.25
CA VAL A 198 24.06 -0.69 -11.06
C VAL A 198 23.56 -2.04 -10.57
N MET A 199 24.30 -2.66 -9.71
CA MET A 199 23.87 -3.88 -9.02
C MET A 199 22.70 -3.51 -8.11
N PHE A 200 21.47 -3.81 -8.55
CA PHE A 200 20.32 -3.81 -7.65
C PHE A 200 20.53 -4.88 -6.60
N GLY A 201 20.03 -4.61 -5.41
CA GLY A 201 20.12 -5.59 -4.33
C GLY A 201 19.35 -6.86 -4.67
N CYS A 202 19.94 -7.99 -4.34
CA CYS A 202 19.38 -9.32 -4.60
C CYS A 202 19.33 -10.15 -3.32
N PHE A 203 18.60 -11.26 -3.38
CA PHE A 203 18.45 -12.20 -2.26
C PHE A 203 19.13 -13.52 -2.55
N SER A 204 19.47 -14.23 -1.47
CA SER A 204 19.88 -15.63 -1.55
C SER A 204 18.69 -16.54 -1.88
N TYR A 205 18.94 -17.69 -2.50
CA TYR A 205 17.91 -18.67 -2.92
C TYR A 205 16.84 -18.97 -1.86
N GLY A 206 17.26 -19.12 -0.61
CA GLY A 206 16.39 -19.54 0.50
C GLY A 206 15.53 -18.43 1.11
N THR A 207 15.66 -17.18 0.66
CA THR A 207 14.88 -16.06 1.16
C THR A 207 13.39 -16.27 0.83
N ARG A 208 12.51 -16.11 1.82
CA ARG A 208 11.09 -16.38 1.69
C ARG A 208 10.31 -15.12 1.32
N VAL A 209 9.66 -15.15 0.17
CA VAL A 209 8.75 -14.10 -0.28
C VAL A 209 7.36 -14.38 0.27
N THR A 210 6.68 -13.35 0.77
CA THR A 210 5.30 -13.46 1.28
C THR A 210 4.32 -13.38 0.13
N LEU A 211 3.55 -14.44 -0.07
CA LEU A 211 2.53 -14.54 -1.11
C LEU A 211 1.22 -13.85 -0.68
N ALA A 212 0.34 -13.61 -1.65
CA ALA A 212 -0.94 -12.93 -1.44
C ALA A 212 -1.87 -13.65 -0.44
N ASP A 213 -1.81 -14.98 -0.37
CA ASP A 213 -2.57 -15.82 0.57
C ASP A 213 -1.97 -15.84 1.99
N GLY A 214 -0.87 -15.11 2.22
CA GLY A 214 -0.13 -15.07 3.50
C GLY A 214 0.83 -16.23 3.71
N THR A 215 0.96 -17.17 2.78
CA THR A 215 2.00 -18.20 2.79
C THR A 215 3.34 -17.64 2.31
N THR A 216 4.38 -18.43 2.30
CA THR A 216 5.70 -17.99 1.82
C THR A 216 6.31 -19.00 0.87
N GLU A 217 7.01 -18.52 -0.18
CA GLU A 217 7.78 -19.37 -1.09
C GLU A 217 9.22 -18.84 -1.21
N LYS A 218 10.19 -19.72 -1.53
CA LYS A 218 11.59 -19.35 -1.72
C LYS A 218 11.76 -18.54 -3.00
N ILE A 219 12.45 -17.40 -2.93
CA ILE A 219 12.68 -16.54 -4.09
C ILE A 219 13.39 -17.27 -5.23
N GLY A 220 14.39 -18.09 -4.91
CA GLY A 220 15.10 -18.87 -5.94
C GLY A 220 14.20 -19.89 -6.64
N LYS A 221 13.15 -20.42 -5.97
CA LYS A 221 12.16 -21.29 -6.63
C LYS A 221 11.24 -20.48 -7.53
N ILE A 222 10.75 -19.31 -7.04
CA ILE A 222 9.90 -18.40 -7.82
C ILE A 222 10.62 -18.01 -9.13
N VAL A 223 11.89 -17.64 -9.05
CA VAL A 223 12.68 -17.21 -10.20
C VAL A 223 13.01 -18.36 -11.14
N ASN A 224 13.57 -19.47 -10.64
CA ASN A 224 14.01 -20.58 -11.50
C ASN A 224 12.87 -21.28 -12.23
N GLN A 225 11.69 -21.29 -11.64
CA GLN A 225 10.49 -21.90 -12.24
C GLN A 225 9.57 -20.86 -12.90
N LYS A 226 9.95 -19.57 -12.87
CA LYS A 226 9.14 -18.44 -13.38
C LYS A 226 7.68 -18.53 -12.90
N LEU A 227 7.50 -18.76 -11.60
CA LEU A 227 6.16 -18.97 -11.04
C LEU A 227 5.30 -17.71 -11.19
N PRO A 228 4.10 -17.80 -11.80
CA PRO A 228 3.18 -16.67 -11.94
C PRO A 228 2.39 -16.48 -10.62
N VAL A 229 3.08 -16.01 -9.58
CA VAL A 229 2.50 -15.82 -8.25
C VAL A 229 2.12 -14.37 -8.00
N GLU A 230 1.14 -14.19 -7.12
CA GLU A 230 0.85 -12.90 -6.51
C GLU A 230 1.54 -12.81 -5.15
N VAL A 231 2.18 -11.68 -4.90
CA VAL A 231 2.90 -11.37 -3.65
C VAL A 231 2.25 -10.21 -2.94
N LEU A 232 2.40 -10.13 -1.64
CA LEU A 232 2.01 -8.93 -0.92
C LEU A 232 2.98 -7.78 -1.27
N SER A 233 2.40 -6.62 -1.51
CA SER A 233 3.10 -5.38 -1.83
C SER A 233 2.40 -4.20 -1.14
N TYR A 234 3.13 -3.15 -0.82
CA TYR A 234 2.55 -1.93 -0.27
C TYR A 234 2.29 -0.93 -1.40
N ASP A 235 1.05 -0.47 -1.50
CA ASP A 235 0.64 0.56 -2.45
C ASP A 235 0.55 1.92 -1.73
N PRO A 236 1.46 2.87 -2.03
CA PRO A 236 1.47 4.18 -1.38
C PRO A 236 0.23 5.04 -1.70
N ALA A 237 -0.41 4.81 -2.85
CA ALA A 237 -1.60 5.58 -3.25
C ALA A 237 -2.84 5.16 -2.45
N LEU A 238 -2.88 3.89 -2.03
CA LEU A 238 -3.96 3.33 -1.22
C LEU A 238 -3.64 3.33 0.28
N ASP A 239 -2.38 3.63 0.65
CA ASP A 239 -1.82 3.42 2.00
C ASP A 239 -2.16 2.02 2.57
N ALA A 240 -2.02 1.00 1.72
CA ALA A 240 -2.44 -0.36 2.05
C ALA A 240 -1.48 -1.43 1.51
N VAL A 241 -1.44 -2.57 2.19
CA VAL A 241 -0.79 -3.78 1.68
C VAL A 241 -1.78 -4.55 0.83
N VAL A 242 -1.45 -4.73 -0.44
CA VAL A 242 -2.32 -5.32 -1.48
C VAL A 242 -1.61 -6.45 -2.22
N PRO A 243 -2.34 -7.41 -2.81
CA PRO A 243 -1.75 -8.40 -3.71
C PRO A 243 -1.34 -7.74 -5.03
N LYS A 244 -0.17 -8.12 -5.54
CA LYS A 244 0.37 -7.68 -6.84
C LYS A 244 1.04 -8.87 -7.54
N ARG A 245 0.97 -8.89 -8.85
CA ARG A 245 1.59 -9.96 -9.65
C ARG A 245 3.10 -9.78 -9.77
N VAL A 246 3.82 -10.91 -9.78
CA VAL A 246 5.20 -10.94 -10.24
C VAL A 246 5.19 -10.90 -11.75
N VAL A 247 5.85 -9.88 -12.32
CA VAL A 247 5.89 -9.63 -13.77
C VAL A 247 7.23 -9.97 -14.39
N ASN A 248 8.31 -10.06 -13.58
CA ASN A 248 9.63 -10.44 -14.06
C ASN A 248 10.44 -11.20 -13.02
N TRP A 249 11.42 -12.02 -13.47
CA TRP A 249 12.23 -12.92 -12.66
C TRP A 249 13.71 -12.77 -13.00
N PHE A 250 14.55 -12.44 -12.01
CA PHE A 250 15.97 -12.14 -12.23
C PHE A 250 16.88 -13.13 -11.50
N ASP A 251 17.72 -13.84 -12.26
CA ASP A 251 18.94 -14.48 -11.75
C ASP A 251 20.14 -13.60 -12.15
N ASN A 252 20.62 -12.80 -11.21
CA ASN A 252 21.66 -11.80 -11.41
C ASN A 252 23.08 -12.36 -11.22
N GLY A 253 23.28 -13.64 -11.49
CA GLY A 253 24.56 -14.32 -11.38
C GLY A 253 24.95 -14.62 -9.92
N ARG A 254 26.25 -14.77 -9.65
CA ARG A 254 26.76 -15.24 -8.37
C ARG A 254 27.42 -14.14 -7.54
N THR A 255 27.34 -14.24 -6.22
CA THR A 255 28.09 -13.43 -5.26
C THR A 255 28.40 -14.23 -4.01
N ASP A 256 29.43 -13.84 -3.29
CA ASP A 256 29.79 -14.32 -1.94
C ASP A 256 29.46 -13.28 -0.85
N HIS A 257 28.96 -12.10 -1.24
CA HIS A 257 28.66 -11.00 -0.35
C HIS A 257 27.16 -10.90 -0.03
N PHE A 258 26.72 -11.63 1.01
CA PHE A 258 25.39 -11.48 1.56
C PHE A 258 25.43 -11.02 3.02
N LEU A 259 24.61 -10.06 3.38
CA LEU A 259 24.30 -9.68 4.76
C LEU A 259 23.05 -10.46 5.21
N ARG A 260 23.13 -11.10 6.37
CA ARG A 260 21.99 -11.78 6.99
C ARG A 260 21.40 -10.90 8.06
N PHE A 261 20.13 -10.57 7.89
CA PHE A 261 19.35 -9.81 8.86
C PHE A 261 18.50 -10.74 9.71
N THR A 262 18.43 -10.43 11.00
CA THR A 262 17.44 -10.99 11.92
C THR A 262 16.64 -9.83 12.47
N VAL A 263 15.33 -9.84 12.24
CA VAL A 263 14.40 -8.80 12.66
C VAL A 263 13.42 -9.38 13.66
N ALA A 264 13.02 -8.59 14.64
CA ALA A 264 12.00 -9.00 15.60
C ALA A 264 10.69 -9.33 14.88
N LYS A 265 10.06 -10.47 15.21
CA LYS A 265 8.82 -10.89 14.55
C LYS A 265 7.59 -10.34 15.28
N PRO A 266 6.58 -9.84 14.56
CA PRO A 266 5.40 -9.24 15.15
C PRO A 266 4.63 -10.18 16.09
N GLY A 267 4.43 -11.40 15.77
CA GLY A 267 3.45 -12.28 16.41
C GLY A 267 3.96 -13.21 17.51
N GLY A 268 5.01 -12.91 18.25
CA GLY A 268 5.43 -13.74 19.39
C GLY A 268 6.79 -14.44 19.22
N ASN A 269 6.87 -15.77 19.42
CA ASN A 269 8.13 -16.51 19.34
C ASN A 269 8.56 -16.71 17.89
N GLY A 270 9.65 -16.07 17.48
CA GLY A 270 10.21 -16.20 16.15
C GLY A 270 10.97 -14.96 15.71
N ARG A 271 11.75 -15.13 14.66
CA ARG A 271 12.56 -14.07 14.06
C ARG A 271 12.38 -14.11 12.56
N ALA A 272 12.19 -12.97 11.92
CA ALA A 272 12.28 -12.83 10.48
C ALA A 272 13.76 -12.90 10.11
N GLN A 273 14.14 -13.77 9.18
CA GLN A 273 15.54 -13.92 8.74
C GLN A 273 15.61 -13.98 7.22
N PHE A 274 16.36 -13.07 6.65
CA PHE A 274 16.66 -13.07 5.22
C PHE A 274 18.11 -12.70 4.97
N ALA A 275 18.61 -13.03 3.79
CA ALA A 275 19.96 -12.66 3.37
C ALA A 275 19.88 -11.93 2.02
N CYS A 276 20.40 -10.71 1.99
CA CYS A 276 20.43 -9.86 0.80
C CYS A 276 21.83 -9.31 0.57
N THR A 277 22.09 -8.83 -0.65
CA THR A 277 23.34 -8.12 -0.97
C THR A 277 23.41 -6.77 -0.24
N PRO A 278 24.61 -6.22 0.02
CA PRO A 278 24.79 -4.99 0.81
C PRO A 278 24.08 -3.74 0.25
N ASN A 279 23.85 -3.68 -1.04
CA ASN A 279 23.19 -2.58 -1.76
C ASN A 279 21.66 -2.74 -1.86
N HIS A 280 21.09 -3.82 -1.31
CA HIS A 280 19.64 -4.03 -1.35
C HIS A 280 18.91 -2.99 -0.50
N LYS A 281 17.83 -2.39 -1.04
CA LYS A 281 17.06 -1.36 -0.34
C LYS A 281 15.97 -1.97 0.52
N ILE A 282 15.98 -1.62 1.80
CA ILE A 282 15.02 -2.05 2.82
C ILE A 282 14.25 -0.82 3.31
N ARG A 283 12.94 -0.95 3.47
CA ARG A 283 12.09 0.14 3.94
C ARG A 283 12.26 0.36 5.45
N THR A 284 12.59 1.60 5.82
CA THR A 284 12.62 2.09 7.20
C THR A 284 11.50 3.13 7.40
N PRO A 285 11.18 3.56 8.63
CA PRO A 285 10.25 4.67 8.87
C PRO A 285 10.68 5.97 8.17
N GLY A 286 11.99 6.21 8.04
CA GLY A 286 12.55 7.38 7.38
C GLY A 286 12.71 7.27 5.87
N GLY A 287 12.32 6.14 5.24
CA GLY A 287 12.48 5.93 3.80
C GLY A 287 13.26 4.67 3.45
N TRP A 288 13.67 4.56 2.19
CA TRP A 288 14.48 3.45 1.69
C TRP A 288 15.96 3.64 2.05
N ARG A 289 16.58 2.63 2.68
CA ARG A 289 18.02 2.61 2.99
C ARG A 289 18.66 1.34 2.46
N GLU A 290 19.92 1.42 2.07
CA GLU A 290 20.67 0.23 1.65
C GLU A 290 21.00 -0.67 2.85
N ALA A 291 21.02 -1.97 2.64
CA ALA A 291 21.28 -2.96 3.68
C ALA A 291 22.60 -2.71 4.43
N ARG A 292 23.65 -2.25 3.72
CA ARG A 292 24.95 -1.91 4.33
C ARG A 292 24.93 -0.70 5.27
N GLU A 293 23.91 0.15 5.19
CA GLU A 293 23.77 1.35 6.01
C GLU A 293 23.02 1.07 7.32
N LEU A 294 22.42 -0.11 7.44
CA LEU A 294 21.60 -0.48 8.57
C LEU A 294 22.44 -1.09 9.70
N ALA A 295 22.09 -0.74 10.93
CA ALA A 295 22.69 -1.22 12.16
C ALA A 295 21.71 -2.02 13.04
N VAL A 296 22.23 -2.78 13.99
CA VAL A 296 21.42 -3.42 15.04
C VAL A 296 20.73 -2.32 15.86
N GLY A 297 19.40 -2.45 16.05
CA GLY A 297 18.56 -1.45 16.70
C GLY A 297 17.79 -0.57 15.71
N ASP A 298 18.26 -0.41 14.46
CA ASP A 298 17.48 0.26 13.42
C ASP A 298 16.14 -0.45 13.18
N ARG A 299 15.12 0.32 12.83
CA ARG A 299 13.77 -0.22 12.57
C ARG A 299 13.50 -0.34 11.08
N VAL A 300 12.96 -1.49 10.69
CA VAL A 300 12.51 -1.79 9.32
C VAL A 300 11.00 -2.03 9.32
N MET A 301 10.36 -1.67 8.21
CA MET A 301 8.91 -1.82 8.07
C MET A 301 8.56 -3.28 7.78
N GLN A 302 7.62 -3.82 8.55
CA GLN A 302 7.07 -5.16 8.35
C GLN A 302 5.56 -5.10 8.17
N SER A 303 5.03 -6.02 7.39
CA SER A 303 3.59 -6.27 7.30
C SER A 303 3.14 -7.07 8.52
N ILE A 304 2.12 -6.57 9.21
CA ILE A 304 1.40 -7.29 10.26
C ILE A 304 -0.03 -7.57 9.83
N SER A 305 -0.56 -8.72 10.21
CA SER A 305 -1.96 -9.05 9.94
C SER A 305 -2.83 -8.63 11.13
N CYS A 306 -3.68 -7.64 10.93
CA CYS A 306 -4.69 -7.19 11.88
C CYS A 306 -5.98 -7.98 11.64
N ARG A 307 -6.52 -8.59 12.70
CA ARG A 307 -7.62 -9.56 12.62
C ARG A 307 -8.84 -9.19 13.44
N LEU A 308 -8.75 -8.12 14.25
CA LEU A 308 -9.85 -7.65 15.07
C LEU A 308 -10.80 -6.77 14.25
N SER A 309 -12.10 -7.05 14.33
CA SER A 309 -13.14 -6.14 13.87
C SER A 309 -13.34 -5.01 14.87
N ASP A 310 -14.01 -3.93 14.45
CA ASP A 310 -14.41 -2.85 15.38
C ASP A 310 -15.30 -3.38 16.50
N PHE A 311 -16.18 -4.35 16.22
CA PHE A 311 -16.99 -5.03 17.20
C PHE A 311 -16.14 -5.76 18.26
N GLN A 312 -15.14 -6.55 17.82
CA GLN A 312 -14.22 -7.26 18.71
C GLN A 312 -13.35 -6.28 19.52
N TRP A 313 -12.94 -5.19 18.88
CA TRP A 313 -12.21 -4.12 19.54
C TRP A 313 -13.02 -3.50 20.69
N GLN A 314 -14.30 -3.24 20.49
CA GLN A 314 -15.20 -2.73 21.53
C GLN A 314 -15.38 -3.71 22.69
N ALA A 315 -15.55 -4.99 22.41
CA ALA A 315 -15.64 -6.02 23.45
C ALA A 315 -14.33 -6.11 24.27
N LEU A 316 -13.19 -5.96 23.59
CA LEU A 316 -11.87 -5.94 24.22
C LEU A 316 -11.67 -4.71 25.10
N LEU A 317 -12.01 -3.50 24.63
CA LEU A 317 -11.92 -2.27 25.43
C LEU A 317 -12.79 -2.37 26.69
N GLY A 318 -14.02 -2.84 26.57
CA GLY A 318 -14.90 -3.06 27.73
C GLY A 318 -14.30 -4.04 28.75
N GLY A 319 -13.78 -5.17 28.27
CA GLY A 319 -13.11 -6.14 29.11
C GLY A 319 -11.86 -5.61 29.83
N LEU A 320 -11.09 -4.72 29.17
CA LEU A 320 -9.92 -4.10 29.81
C LEU A 320 -10.28 -3.14 30.95
N MET A 321 -11.44 -2.51 30.92
CA MET A 321 -11.92 -1.74 32.04
C MET A 321 -12.31 -2.64 33.23
N GLY A 322 -12.69 -3.90 32.97
CA GLY A 322 -13.07 -4.91 33.94
C GLY A 322 -12.02 -6.00 34.20
N ASP A 323 -12.48 -7.25 34.21
CA ASP A 323 -11.72 -8.46 34.58
C ASP A 323 -10.63 -8.89 33.59
N SER A 324 -10.54 -8.25 32.41
CA SER A 324 -9.59 -8.66 31.40
C SER A 324 -8.25 -7.93 31.51
N ALA A 325 -7.20 -8.53 30.94
CA ALA A 325 -5.86 -7.99 30.94
C ALA A 325 -5.14 -8.22 29.59
N LEU A 326 -4.16 -7.38 29.30
CA LEU A 326 -3.21 -7.57 28.19
C LEU A 326 -1.87 -8.05 28.74
N SER A 327 -1.52 -9.30 28.42
CA SER A 327 -0.22 -9.87 28.76
C SER A 327 0.75 -9.71 27.58
N PRO A 328 1.97 -9.17 27.79
CA PRO A 328 2.92 -8.99 26.69
C PRO A 328 3.41 -10.34 26.17
N SER A 329 3.68 -10.41 24.88
CA SER A 329 4.48 -11.48 24.31
C SER A 329 5.94 -11.39 24.80
N ARG A 330 6.69 -12.48 24.70
CA ARG A 330 8.11 -12.52 25.09
C ARG A 330 8.97 -11.48 24.34
N SER A 331 8.60 -11.14 23.11
CA SER A 331 9.31 -10.12 22.31
C SER A 331 8.87 -8.69 22.62
N GLY A 332 7.77 -8.48 23.36
CA GLY A 332 7.18 -7.15 23.60
C GLY A 332 6.45 -6.53 22.41
N HIS A 333 6.44 -7.19 21.24
CA HIS A 333 5.85 -6.67 19.99
C HIS A 333 4.43 -7.15 19.70
N ALA A 334 3.83 -7.91 20.63
CA ALA A 334 2.45 -8.34 20.60
C ALA A 334 1.93 -8.45 22.03
N ALA A 335 0.61 -8.49 22.19
CA ALA A 335 0.01 -8.80 23.49
C ALA A 335 -1.12 -9.82 23.32
N ARG A 336 -1.41 -10.55 24.39
CA ARG A 336 -2.52 -11.48 24.51
C ARG A 336 -3.63 -10.80 25.29
N PHE A 337 -4.84 -10.91 24.79
CA PHE A 337 -6.02 -10.56 25.55
C PHE A 337 -6.45 -11.77 26.40
N ARG A 338 -6.55 -11.56 27.70
CA ARG A 338 -6.83 -12.62 28.68
C ARG A 338 -7.95 -12.18 29.61
N TRP A 339 -8.84 -13.11 29.95
CA TRP A 339 -9.83 -12.94 31.03
C TRP A 339 -10.04 -14.26 31.77
N GLY A 340 -10.62 -14.18 32.97
CA GLY A 340 -10.94 -15.35 33.77
C GLY A 340 -12.24 -15.14 34.54
N HIS A 341 -13.06 -16.19 34.61
CA HIS A 341 -14.31 -16.17 35.35
C HIS A 341 -14.44 -17.40 36.25
N ALA A 342 -15.09 -17.22 37.38
CA ALA A 342 -15.45 -18.32 38.25
C ALA A 342 -16.40 -19.31 37.55
N ALA A 343 -16.41 -20.57 37.94
CA ALA A 343 -17.22 -21.62 37.33
C ALA A 343 -18.71 -21.26 37.16
N ARG A 344 -19.28 -20.50 38.11
CA ARG A 344 -20.67 -20.00 38.06
C ARG A 344 -20.95 -19.02 36.91
N GLN A 345 -19.90 -18.43 36.32
CA GLN A 345 -19.97 -17.49 35.20
C GLN A 345 -19.37 -18.09 33.93
N ALA A 346 -19.19 -19.41 33.86
CA ALA A 346 -18.58 -20.08 32.72
C ALA A 346 -19.35 -19.82 31.43
N GLU A 347 -20.67 -19.77 31.44
CA GLU A 347 -21.49 -19.46 30.26
C GLU A 347 -21.19 -18.07 29.70
N TYR A 348 -21.01 -17.05 30.53
CA TYR A 348 -20.59 -15.72 30.13
C TYR A 348 -19.16 -15.74 29.58
N GLY A 349 -18.25 -16.49 30.20
CA GLY A 349 -16.88 -16.65 29.72
C GLY A 349 -16.80 -17.29 28.35
N GLU A 350 -17.61 -18.31 28.08
CA GLU A 350 -17.73 -18.97 26.76
C GLU A 350 -18.32 -18.03 25.71
N TRP A 351 -19.38 -17.28 26.04
CA TRP A 351 -19.91 -16.27 25.17
C TRP A 351 -18.84 -15.23 24.79
N LYS A 352 -18.10 -14.71 25.77
CA LYS A 352 -17.02 -13.75 25.53
C LYS A 352 -15.93 -14.35 24.64
N ALA A 353 -15.65 -15.66 24.75
CA ALA A 353 -14.73 -16.36 23.86
C ALA A 353 -15.28 -16.51 22.44
N SER A 354 -16.59 -16.72 22.28
CA SER A 354 -17.23 -16.81 20.95
C SER A 354 -17.14 -15.51 20.14
N LEU A 355 -17.02 -14.34 20.82
CA LEU A 355 -16.77 -13.06 20.15
C LEU A 355 -15.44 -13.02 19.41
N PHE A 356 -14.52 -13.94 19.72
CA PHE A 356 -13.19 -14.06 19.10
C PHE A 356 -13.01 -15.39 18.35
N ALA A 357 -14.10 -16.00 17.86
CA ALA A 357 -14.09 -17.33 17.24
C ALA A 357 -13.24 -17.42 15.95
N ASN A 358 -12.98 -16.30 15.27
CA ASN A 358 -12.06 -16.22 14.14
C ASN A 358 -10.57 -16.26 14.55
N LEU A 359 -10.28 -16.27 15.86
CA LEU A 359 -8.94 -16.32 16.43
C LEU A 359 -8.76 -17.59 17.26
N ARG A 360 -7.51 -17.97 17.47
CA ARG A 360 -7.22 -19.06 18.39
C ARG A 360 -7.37 -18.57 19.84
N VAL A 361 -8.35 -19.12 20.56
CA VAL A 361 -8.56 -18.90 21.99
C VAL A 361 -8.22 -20.19 22.73
N SER A 362 -7.25 -20.15 23.63
CA SER A 362 -6.91 -21.26 24.51
C SER A 362 -7.64 -21.14 25.85
N ARG A 363 -8.02 -22.28 26.42
CA ARG A 363 -8.70 -22.39 27.71
C ARG A 363 -7.81 -23.09 28.72
N SER A 364 -7.83 -22.65 29.98
CA SER A 364 -7.16 -23.32 31.09
C SER A 364 -8.02 -23.16 32.36
N THR A 365 -7.92 -24.12 33.25
CA THR A 365 -8.66 -24.11 34.53
C THR A 365 -7.66 -24.16 35.69
N ASN A 366 -7.85 -23.33 36.72
CA ASN A 366 -7.03 -23.38 37.93
C ASN A 366 -7.57 -24.38 38.96
N THR A 367 -6.88 -24.52 40.07
CA THR A 367 -7.27 -25.40 41.18
C THR A 367 -8.63 -25.02 41.83
N GLU A 368 -9.03 -23.76 41.73
CA GLU A 368 -10.30 -23.24 42.23
C GLU A 368 -11.44 -23.35 41.20
N ARG A 369 -11.22 -24.07 40.10
CA ARG A 369 -12.15 -24.26 38.98
C ARG A 369 -12.54 -22.98 38.24
N ALA A 370 -11.79 -21.89 38.41
CA ALA A 370 -11.94 -20.73 37.55
C ALA A 370 -11.40 -21.03 36.15
N VAL A 371 -12.12 -20.63 35.12
CA VAL A 371 -11.75 -20.83 33.73
C VAL A 371 -11.10 -19.56 33.17
N PHE A 372 -9.92 -19.70 32.60
CA PHE A 372 -9.17 -18.63 31.98
C PHE A 372 -9.14 -18.83 30.46
N TYR A 373 -9.25 -17.74 29.74
CA TYR A 373 -9.25 -17.67 28.28
C TYR A 373 -8.12 -16.76 27.84
N ASP A 374 -7.33 -17.24 26.87
CA ASP A 374 -6.22 -16.50 26.27
C ASP A 374 -6.40 -16.45 24.76
N VAL A 375 -6.59 -15.27 24.20
CA VAL A 375 -6.51 -15.05 22.75
C VAL A 375 -5.04 -15.13 22.33
N GLN A 376 -4.77 -15.69 21.16
CA GLN A 376 -3.41 -15.71 20.60
C GLN A 376 -2.75 -14.32 20.64
N PRO A 377 -1.41 -14.22 20.71
CA PRO A 377 -0.75 -12.92 20.69
C PRO A 377 -1.06 -12.16 19.39
N LEU A 378 -1.52 -10.92 19.52
CA LEU A 378 -1.88 -10.04 18.41
C LEU A 378 -0.95 -8.82 18.40
N PRO A 379 -0.31 -8.49 17.27
CA PRO A 379 0.60 -7.34 17.17
C PRO A 379 -0.11 -6.00 17.39
N GLU A 380 -1.37 -5.88 16.93
CA GLU A 380 -2.19 -4.67 17.11
C GLU A 380 -2.47 -4.33 18.57
N LEU A 381 -2.35 -5.30 19.49
CA LEU A 381 -2.54 -5.08 20.92
C LEU A 381 -1.28 -4.60 21.68
N ALA A 382 -0.13 -4.58 21.02
CA ALA A 382 1.11 -4.15 21.67
C ALA A 382 1.10 -2.66 22.04
N ASP A 383 0.59 -1.81 21.13
CA ASP A 383 0.48 -0.37 21.36
C ASP A 383 -0.59 -0.07 22.40
N LEU A 384 -1.75 -0.70 22.29
CA LEU A 384 -2.83 -0.56 23.27
C LEU A 384 -2.34 -0.93 24.67
N ARG A 385 -1.58 -2.03 24.80
CA ARG A 385 -1.01 -2.43 26.10
C ARG A 385 -0.11 -1.35 26.68
N ARG A 386 0.78 -0.76 25.85
CA ARG A 386 1.66 0.32 26.31
C ARG A 386 0.90 1.58 26.74
N ALA A 387 -0.20 1.88 26.05
CA ALA A 387 -1.06 3.02 26.38
C ALA A 387 -1.88 2.80 27.66
N VAL A 388 -2.36 1.56 27.89
CA VAL A 388 -3.27 1.24 29.01
C VAL A 388 -2.54 0.94 30.32
N TYR A 389 -1.29 0.47 30.29
CA TYR A 389 -0.56 0.11 31.52
C TYR A 389 0.59 1.08 31.79
N LEU A 390 0.47 1.83 32.87
CA LEU A 390 1.50 2.72 33.39
C LEU A 390 1.76 2.34 34.86
N ASP A 391 3.01 2.08 35.22
CA ASP A 391 3.46 1.72 36.58
C ASP A 391 2.62 0.61 37.26
N GLY A 392 2.21 -0.38 36.45
CA GLY A 392 1.44 -1.52 36.92
C GLY A 392 -0.08 -1.27 37.11
N MET A 393 -0.55 -0.05 36.90
CA MET A 393 -1.98 0.31 36.93
C MET A 393 -2.55 0.51 35.53
N LYS A 394 -3.87 0.31 35.42
CA LYS A 394 -4.60 0.61 34.18
C LYS A 394 -4.93 2.10 34.13
N VAL A 395 -4.52 2.73 33.03
CA VAL A 395 -4.75 4.14 32.72
C VAL A 395 -5.67 4.27 31.51
N LEU A 396 -6.73 5.09 31.64
CA LEU A 396 -7.65 5.40 30.54
C LEU A 396 -7.41 6.83 30.07
N SER A 397 -6.85 6.96 28.85
CA SER A 397 -6.70 8.27 28.21
C SER A 397 -8.04 8.75 27.60
N ASP A 398 -8.11 10.04 27.25
CA ASP A 398 -9.28 10.58 26.56
C ASP A 398 -9.50 9.91 25.19
N GLU A 399 -8.42 9.53 24.49
CA GLU A 399 -8.49 8.78 23.24
C GLU A 399 -9.07 7.38 23.43
N TYR A 400 -8.77 6.74 24.57
CA TYR A 400 -9.37 5.46 24.92
C TYR A 400 -10.87 5.62 25.16
N LEU A 401 -11.26 6.60 25.97
CA LEU A 401 -12.66 6.84 26.37
C LEU A 401 -13.54 7.22 25.17
N LYS A 402 -13.02 8.05 24.24
CA LYS A 402 -13.72 8.44 22.99
C LYS A 402 -14.08 7.27 22.08
N GLN A 403 -13.37 6.15 22.18
CA GLN A 403 -13.65 4.94 21.41
C GLN A 403 -14.78 4.08 21.97
N LEU A 404 -15.17 4.29 23.23
CA LEU A 404 -16.15 3.42 23.91
C LEU A 404 -17.53 3.52 23.25
N THR A 405 -18.19 2.38 23.15
CA THR A 405 -19.57 2.24 22.67
C THR A 405 -20.45 1.57 23.74
N PRO A 406 -21.76 1.50 23.55
CA PRO A 406 -22.64 0.75 24.46
C PRO A 406 -22.22 -0.70 24.70
N LEU A 407 -21.62 -1.36 23.69
CA LEU A 407 -21.07 -2.71 23.85
C LEU A 407 -19.90 -2.75 24.83
N SER A 408 -18.97 -1.80 24.76
CA SER A 408 -17.84 -1.72 25.72
C SER A 408 -18.34 -1.53 27.14
N ILE A 409 -19.32 -0.65 27.32
CA ILE A 409 -19.93 -0.39 28.65
C ILE A 409 -20.67 -1.63 29.17
N ALA A 410 -21.35 -2.38 28.30
CA ALA A 410 -22.03 -3.61 28.66
C ALA A 410 -21.04 -4.70 29.12
N VAL A 411 -19.95 -4.92 28.40
CA VAL A 411 -18.90 -5.90 28.75
C VAL A 411 -18.27 -5.52 30.09
N TRP A 412 -17.90 -4.25 30.28
CA TRP A 412 -17.37 -3.74 31.53
C TRP A 412 -18.36 -3.95 32.68
N TYR A 413 -19.65 -3.62 32.45
CA TYR A 413 -20.70 -3.83 33.48
C TYR A 413 -20.92 -5.30 33.82
N MET A 414 -20.86 -6.20 32.83
CA MET A 414 -20.96 -7.63 33.06
C MET A 414 -19.78 -8.16 33.90
N ASP A 415 -18.57 -7.65 33.65
CA ASP A 415 -17.39 -8.01 34.44
C ASP A 415 -17.50 -7.49 35.89
N ASP A 416 -17.50 -6.19 36.13
CA ASP A 416 -17.32 -5.54 37.44
C ASP A 416 -18.59 -4.92 38.02
N GLY A 417 -19.69 -4.91 37.30
CA GLY A 417 -20.93 -4.30 37.72
C GLY A 417 -21.76 -5.19 38.67
N SER A 418 -22.53 -4.55 39.51
CA SER A 418 -23.53 -5.17 40.37
C SER A 418 -24.82 -4.35 40.37
N PHE A 419 -25.93 -5.01 40.62
CA PHE A 419 -27.24 -4.40 40.75
C PHE A 419 -27.89 -4.84 42.03
N THR A 420 -28.44 -3.87 42.81
CA THR A 420 -29.20 -4.10 44.02
C THR A 420 -30.60 -3.52 43.84
N GLU A 421 -31.60 -4.39 43.85
CA GLU A 421 -33.00 -4.01 43.79
C GLU A 421 -33.48 -3.43 45.14
N ARG A 422 -34.38 -2.45 45.12
CA ARG A 422 -34.93 -1.90 46.38
C ARG A 422 -35.88 -2.88 47.02
N ALA A 423 -35.77 -3.06 48.33
CA ALA A 423 -36.56 -4.02 49.08
C ALA A 423 -38.09 -3.85 48.91
N LYS A 424 -38.58 -2.60 48.86
CA LYS A 424 -40.02 -2.33 48.64
C LYS A 424 -40.49 -2.62 47.21
N ASP A 425 -39.63 -2.45 46.21
CA ASP A 425 -39.95 -2.78 44.82
C ASP A 425 -39.91 -4.29 44.59
N LEU A 426 -39.02 -5.01 45.32
CA LEU A 426 -38.94 -6.46 45.32
C LEU A 426 -40.21 -7.08 45.96
N GLN A 427 -40.71 -6.50 47.10
CA GLN A 427 -41.93 -6.94 47.76
C GLN A 427 -43.18 -6.67 46.90
N ALA A 428 -43.24 -5.54 46.21
CA ALA A 428 -44.38 -5.14 45.41
C ALA A 428 -44.43 -5.87 44.05
N ARG A 429 -43.40 -6.63 43.66
CA ARG A 429 -43.26 -7.30 42.34
C ARG A 429 -43.63 -6.41 41.15
N THR A 430 -43.30 -5.13 41.24
CA THR A 430 -43.62 -4.17 40.19
C THR A 430 -42.75 -4.44 38.94
N ALA A 431 -43.39 -4.51 37.77
CA ALA A 431 -42.67 -4.73 36.49
C ALA A 431 -41.62 -3.67 36.18
N GLU A 432 -41.79 -2.46 36.74
CA GLU A 432 -40.85 -1.36 36.55
C GLU A 432 -39.56 -1.53 37.38
N GLY A 433 -39.65 -2.08 38.57
CA GLY A 433 -38.54 -2.25 39.51
C GLY A 433 -37.78 -0.95 39.78
N GLY A 434 -37.03 -0.92 40.86
CA GLY A 434 -36.15 0.20 41.19
C GLY A 434 -34.91 -0.32 41.90
N GLY A 435 -33.78 0.33 41.69
CA GLY A 435 -32.53 -0.12 42.29
C GLY A 435 -31.37 0.83 42.02
N ARG A 436 -30.21 0.40 42.42
CA ARG A 436 -28.96 1.08 42.17
C ARG A 436 -27.94 0.10 41.58
N SER A 437 -27.12 0.59 40.69
CA SER A 437 -25.97 -0.14 40.19
C SER A 437 -24.68 0.39 40.81
N GLU A 438 -23.70 -0.48 40.94
CA GLU A 438 -22.35 -0.13 41.35
C GLU A 438 -21.37 -0.85 40.43
N ILE A 439 -20.27 -0.17 40.07
CA ILE A 439 -19.17 -0.77 39.28
C ILE A 439 -17.86 -0.53 40.02
N CYS A 440 -17.09 -1.60 40.24
CA CYS A 440 -15.78 -1.51 40.86
C CYS A 440 -14.78 -0.89 39.85
N VAL A 441 -14.03 0.14 40.27
CA VAL A 441 -13.02 0.83 39.45
C VAL A 441 -11.64 0.82 40.12
N GLN A 442 -11.43 -0.10 41.06
CA GLN A 442 -10.20 -0.18 41.84
C GLN A 442 -8.95 -0.43 41.01
N ALA A 443 -9.08 -1.15 39.89
CA ALA A 443 -7.97 -1.46 38.99
C ALA A 443 -7.46 -0.26 38.16
N LEU A 444 -8.25 0.82 38.10
CA LEU A 444 -7.90 2.05 37.37
C LEU A 444 -7.15 3.03 38.30
N ASP A 445 -6.26 3.85 37.72
CA ASP A 445 -5.64 4.95 38.46
C ASP A 445 -6.67 6.02 38.84
N PRO A 446 -6.40 6.84 39.87
CA PRO A 446 -7.37 7.83 40.37
C PRO A 446 -7.85 8.85 39.32
N THR A 447 -6.95 9.29 38.43
CA THR A 447 -7.29 10.26 37.37
C THR A 447 -8.21 9.63 36.32
N SER A 448 -7.95 8.38 35.94
CA SER A 448 -8.80 7.61 35.00
C SER A 448 -10.21 7.38 35.56
N ARG A 449 -10.36 7.19 36.86
CA ARG A 449 -11.69 7.05 37.51
C ARG A 449 -12.53 8.31 37.31
N GLU A 450 -11.95 9.50 37.51
CA GLU A 450 -12.64 10.77 37.31
C GLU A 450 -12.93 11.06 35.85
N ARG A 451 -11.98 10.79 34.93
CA ARG A 451 -12.20 10.92 33.49
C ARG A 451 -13.34 10.01 33.01
N LEU A 452 -13.34 8.76 33.44
CA LEU A 452 -14.40 7.80 33.10
C LEU A 452 -15.77 8.27 33.65
N ARG A 453 -15.82 8.77 34.88
CA ARG A 453 -17.03 9.33 35.48
C ARG A 453 -17.56 10.53 34.66
N ALA A 454 -16.69 11.47 34.32
CA ALA A 454 -17.03 12.62 33.47
C ALA A 454 -17.51 12.17 32.10
N HIS A 455 -16.78 11.26 31.45
CA HIS A 455 -17.15 10.74 30.13
C HIS A 455 -18.53 10.07 30.08
N LEU A 456 -18.91 9.31 31.14
CA LEU A 456 -20.24 8.72 31.23
C LEU A 456 -21.36 9.79 31.34
N ALA A 457 -21.10 10.88 32.07
CA ALA A 457 -22.02 11.99 32.17
C ALA A 457 -22.14 12.78 30.87
N ASP A 458 -21.00 13.14 30.26
CA ASP A 458 -20.95 14.00 29.08
C ASP A 458 -21.45 13.31 27.82
N THR A 459 -21.12 12.01 27.64
CA THR A 459 -21.46 11.27 26.41
C THR A 459 -22.86 10.66 26.46
N TRP A 460 -23.28 10.14 27.60
CA TRP A 460 -24.56 9.39 27.73
C TRP A 460 -25.54 9.96 28.75
N GLY A 461 -25.20 11.07 29.40
CA GLY A 461 -26.04 11.67 30.45
C GLY A 461 -26.20 10.74 31.66
N ILE A 462 -25.21 9.88 31.93
CA ILE A 462 -25.24 8.89 33.04
C ILE A 462 -24.35 9.37 34.16
N GLU A 463 -24.96 9.98 35.17
CA GLU A 463 -24.26 10.52 36.34
C GLU A 463 -23.93 9.42 37.37
N ALA A 464 -22.68 9.35 37.77
CA ALA A 464 -22.20 8.45 38.81
C ALA A 464 -21.49 9.22 39.90
N ARG A 465 -21.53 8.67 41.14
CA ARG A 465 -20.75 9.16 42.27
C ARG A 465 -19.57 8.21 42.49
N LEU A 466 -18.34 8.73 42.52
CA LEU A 466 -17.18 7.97 42.96
C LEU A 466 -17.16 7.90 44.49
N THR A 467 -17.10 6.69 45.06
CA THR A 467 -17.07 6.45 46.50
C THR A 467 -16.14 5.31 46.87
N GLU A 468 -15.74 5.21 48.10
CA GLU A 468 -15.01 4.07 48.65
C GLU A 468 -15.95 3.12 49.40
N ARG A 469 -15.75 1.81 49.27
CA ARG A 469 -16.56 0.77 49.87
C ARG A 469 -15.74 -0.27 50.64
N GLY A 470 -16.32 -0.72 51.75
CA GLY A 470 -15.77 -1.79 52.59
C GLY A 470 -14.49 -1.41 53.35
N ALA A 471 -14.00 -2.34 54.16
CA ALA A 471 -12.80 -2.14 54.98
C ALA A 471 -11.53 -1.91 54.17
N ARG A 472 -11.49 -2.41 52.90
CA ARG A 472 -10.37 -2.21 51.95
C ARG A 472 -10.46 -0.92 51.17
N ARG A 473 -11.45 -0.05 51.41
CA ARG A 473 -11.67 1.24 50.73
C ARG A 473 -11.64 1.13 49.22
N MET A 474 -12.32 0.11 48.66
CA MET A 474 -12.36 -0.11 47.21
C MET A 474 -13.11 1.03 46.52
N ALA A 475 -12.50 1.60 45.48
CA ALA A 475 -13.11 2.65 44.66
C ALA A 475 -14.24 2.08 43.77
N VAL A 476 -15.42 2.69 43.86
CA VAL A 476 -16.65 2.24 43.22
C VAL A 476 -17.41 3.43 42.63
N LEU A 477 -17.88 3.29 41.40
CA LEU A 477 -18.88 4.18 40.82
C LEU A 477 -20.27 3.73 41.19
N VAL A 478 -21.03 4.62 41.83
CA VAL A 478 -22.41 4.36 42.30
C VAL A 478 -23.39 5.14 41.43
N PHE A 479 -24.35 4.44 40.86
CA PHE A 479 -25.40 4.98 40.00
C PHE A 479 -26.72 5.05 40.77
N GLY A 480 -27.32 6.23 40.88
CA GLY A 480 -28.64 6.41 41.50
C GLY A 480 -29.75 5.76 40.65
N LYS A 481 -31.01 5.84 41.11
CA LYS A 481 -32.15 5.20 40.45
C LYS A 481 -32.26 5.56 38.98
N GLU A 482 -32.21 6.85 38.67
CA GLU A 482 -32.33 7.36 37.28
C GLU A 482 -31.11 6.97 36.43
N ALA A 483 -29.91 7.20 36.94
CA ALA A 483 -28.66 6.84 36.24
C ALA A 483 -28.58 5.32 36.00
N THR A 484 -29.02 4.48 36.96
CA THR A 484 -29.12 3.03 36.75
C THR A 484 -30.10 2.69 35.63
N ALA A 485 -31.24 3.37 35.55
CA ALA A 485 -32.20 3.14 34.45
C ALA A 485 -31.64 3.54 33.09
N LYS A 486 -30.96 4.68 32.99
CA LYS A 486 -30.27 5.13 31.77
C LYS A 486 -29.17 4.14 31.36
N LEU A 487 -28.31 3.73 32.31
CA LEU A 487 -27.26 2.75 32.08
C LEU A 487 -27.83 1.43 31.55
N HIS A 488 -28.84 0.89 32.21
CA HIS A 488 -29.43 -0.39 31.81
C HIS A 488 -30.18 -0.30 30.47
N ALA A 489 -30.82 0.82 30.17
CA ALA A 489 -31.43 1.05 28.88
C ALA A 489 -30.38 1.04 27.74
N LEU A 490 -29.21 1.68 27.99
CA LEU A 490 -28.10 1.75 27.03
C LEU A 490 -27.49 0.37 26.74
N ILE A 491 -27.26 -0.44 27.80
CA ILE A 491 -26.50 -1.70 27.69
C ILE A 491 -27.36 -2.94 27.45
N ALA A 492 -28.67 -2.87 27.68
CA ALA A 492 -29.56 -4.05 27.68
C ALA A 492 -29.47 -4.94 26.43
N PRO A 493 -29.30 -4.38 25.17
CA PRO A 493 -29.15 -5.21 23.99
C PRO A 493 -27.86 -6.04 23.95
N PHE A 494 -26.88 -5.70 24.79
CA PHE A 494 -25.53 -6.28 24.77
C PHE A 494 -25.27 -7.16 26.03
N VAL A 495 -26.17 -7.19 27.02
CA VAL A 495 -25.98 -7.98 28.24
C VAL A 495 -26.42 -9.42 28.01
N HIS A 496 -25.45 -10.34 28.10
CA HIS A 496 -25.67 -11.77 27.89
C HIS A 496 -26.74 -12.31 28.86
N PRO A 497 -27.62 -13.25 28.43
CA PRO A 497 -28.72 -13.78 29.30
C PRO A 497 -28.27 -14.29 30.63
N SER A 498 -27.13 -14.98 30.76
CA SER A 498 -26.57 -15.46 32.00
C SER A 498 -26.21 -14.33 33.00
N MET A 499 -26.07 -13.10 32.53
CA MET A 499 -25.75 -11.91 33.30
C MET A 499 -26.96 -10.96 33.49
N ALA A 500 -28.14 -11.33 32.95
CA ALA A 500 -29.36 -10.52 33.00
C ALA A 500 -29.85 -10.21 34.43
N TYR A 501 -29.43 -11.00 35.42
CA TYR A 501 -29.72 -10.73 36.83
C TYR A 501 -29.14 -9.40 37.33
N LYS A 502 -28.13 -8.86 36.64
CA LYS A 502 -27.52 -7.54 36.91
C LYS A 502 -28.35 -6.37 36.32
N LEU A 503 -29.45 -6.65 35.61
CA LEU A 503 -30.32 -5.63 35.02
C LEU A 503 -31.61 -5.45 35.79
N LEU A 504 -32.19 -4.24 35.74
CA LEU A 504 -33.59 -4.00 36.11
C LEU A 504 -34.52 -4.96 35.35
N PRO A 505 -35.56 -5.52 35.95
CA PRO A 505 -36.45 -6.51 35.34
C PRO A 505 -36.96 -6.13 33.97
N ARG A 506 -37.39 -4.87 33.78
CA ARG A 506 -37.93 -4.34 32.51
C ARG A 506 -36.93 -4.31 31.36
N PHE A 507 -35.63 -4.45 31.59
CA PHE A 507 -34.57 -4.46 30.57
C PHE A 507 -34.02 -5.86 30.27
N ARG A 508 -34.43 -6.88 31.02
CA ARG A 508 -34.04 -8.27 30.80
C ARG A 508 -34.64 -8.81 29.50
N GLY A 509 -33.97 -9.77 28.86
CA GLY A 509 -34.45 -10.40 27.64
C GLY A 509 -34.29 -9.58 26.37
N ARG A 510 -33.54 -8.49 26.37
CA ARG A 510 -33.30 -7.63 25.22
C ARG A 510 -32.00 -7.96 24.48
N PHE A 511 -31.32 -9.03 24.83
CA PHE A 511 -30.06 -9.44 24.21
C PHE A 511 -30.23 -9.73 22.71
N SER A 512 -29.41 -9.09 21.87
CA SER A 512 -29.49 -9.19 20.41
C SER A 512 -28.12 -9.11 19.74
N VAL A 513 -27.07 -9.58 20.42
CA VAL A 513 -25.69 -9.48 19.92
C VAL A 513 -25.37 -10.63 18.99
N GLU A 514 -24.93 -10.30 17.77
CA GLU A 514 -24.29 -11.23 16.86
C GLU A 514 -22.83 -10.80 16.67
N PRO A 515 -21.86 -11.74 16.79
CA PRO A 515 -20.46 -11.43 16.58
C PRO A 515 -20.19 -10.99 15.14
N VAL A 516 -19.46 -9.89 14.96
CA VAL A 516 -19.03 -9.39 13.66
C VAL A 516 -17.53 -9.59 13.51
N PHE A 517 -17.12 -10.32 12.48
CA PHE A 517 -15.72 -10.58 12.16
C PHE A 517 -15.29 -9.75 10.97
N ALA A 518 -14.06 -9.19 11.01
CA ALA A 518 -13.47 -8.48 9.89
C ALA A 518 -12.60 -9.41 9.04
N PRO A 519 -12.46 -9.13 7.74
CA PRO A 519 -11.40 -9.74 6.94
C PRO A 519 -10.02 -9.35 7.48
N VAL A 520 -9.02 -10.20 7.25
CA VAL A 520 -7.65 -9.91 7.64
C VAL A 520 -7.16 -8.69 6.87
N ARG A 521 -6.71 -7.66 7.59
CA ARG A 521 -6.05 -6.47 7.03
C ARG A 521 -4.56 -6.56 7.32
N ASN A 522 -3.74 -6.12 6.37
CA ASN A 522 -2.31 -6.04 6.56
C ASN A 522 -1.90 -4.57 6.72
N GLU A 523 -1.18 -4.26 7.78
CA GLU A 523 -0.67 -2.92 8.09
C GLU A 523 0.85 -2.93 8.16
N LEU A 524 1.46 -1.79 7.82
CA LEU A 524 2.90 -1.60 7.99
C LEU A 524 3.23 -1.11 9.38
N ARG A 525 4.17 -1.79 10.06
CA ARG A 525 4.69 -1.36 11.37
C ARG A 525 6.20 -1.51 11.45
N PRO A 526 6.90 -0.63 12.22
CA PRO A 526 8.36 -0.68 12.36
C PRO A 526 8.80 -1.66 13.44
N PHE A 527 9.76 -2.56 13.10
CA PHE A 527 10.35 -3.54 14.02
C PHE A 527 11.87 -3.45 14.02
N PRO A 528 12.54 -3.64 15.17
CA PRO A 528 13.98 -3.50 15.28
C PRO A 528 14.73 -4.69 14.65
N ILE A 529 15.86 -4.37 14.03
CA ILE A 529 16.89 -5.34 13.65
C ILE A 529 17.58 -5.81 14.92
N THR A 530 17.59 -7.11 15.18
CA THR A 530 18.17 -7.70 16.40
C THR A 530 19.55 -8.28 16.17
N LYS A 531 19.89 -8.62 14.90
CA LYS A 531 21.22 -9.13 14.53
C LYS A 531 21.49 -8.86 13.05
N ILE A 532 22.73 -8.51 12.75
CA ILE A 532 23.29 -8.48 11.39
C ILE A 532 24.53 -9.36 11.39
N GLY A 533 24.70 -10.16 10.34
CA GLY A 533 25.86 -11.02 10.16
C GLY A 533 26.17 -11.21 8.68
N VAL A 534 27.40 -11.64 8.39
CA VAL A 534 27.81 -11.98 7.02
C VAL A 534 27.52 -13.46 6.79
N VAL A 535 26.97 -13.81 5.62
CA VAL A 535 26.74 -15.20 5.24
C VAL A 535 28.02 -15.78 4.68
N SER A 536 28.56 -16.79 5.34
CA SER A 536 29.70 -17.63 4.96
C SER A 536 30.64 -17.04 3.91
N PRO A 537 31.68 -16.29 4.30
CA PRO A 537 32.66 -15.75 3.35
C PRO A 537 33.30 -16.90 2.56
N GLY A 538 33.36 -16.73 1.22
CA GLY A 538 34.05 -17.66 0.33
C GLY A 538 33.16 -18.66 -0.43
N ARG A 539 31.84 -18.74 -0.17
CA ARG A 539 30.94 -19.58 -0.96
C ARG A 539 30.06 -18.71 -1.87
N SER A 540 30.45 -18.63 -3.12
CA SER A 540 29.65 -17.91 -4.14
C SER A 540 28.34 -18.65 -4.43
N THR A 541 27.21 -17.95 -4.32
CA THR A 541 25.87 -18.47 -4.60
C THR A 541 25.11 -17.54 -5.53
N HIS A 542 24.12 -18.07 -6.25
CA HIS A 542 23.24 -17.28 -7.11
C HIS A 542 22.44 -16.25 -6.29
N ARG A 543 22.17 -15.11 -6.89
CA ARG A 543 21.41 -14.00 -6.33
C ARG A 543 20.19 -13.74 -7.19
N PHE A 544 19.05 -13.64 -6.51
CA PHE A 544 17.73 -13.60 -7.12
C PHE A 544 16.98 -12.33 -6.75
N ASP A 545 16.18 -11.84 -7.68
CA ASP A 545 15.17 -10.80 -7.42
C ASP A 545 13.92 -11.03 -8.28
N ILE A 546 12.84 -10.34 -7.96
CA ILE A 546 11.60 -10.36 -8.72
C ILE A 546 11.13 -8.92 -8.95
N GLU A 547 10.42 -8.70 -10.05
CA GLU A 547 9.71 -7.46 -10.29
C GLU A 547 8.22 -7.62 -10.00
N VAL A 548 7.67 -6.64 -9.30
CA VAL A 548 6.27 -6.59 -8.90
C VAL A 548 5.58 -5.45 -9.63
N ASP A 549 4.40 -5.73 -10.16
CA ASP A 549 3.62 -4.80 -10.98
C ASP A 549 3.28 -3.50 -10.23
N GLY A 550 3.71 -2.38 -10.81
CA GLY A 550 3.33 -1.00 -10.45
C GLY A 550 3.88 -0.45 -9.13
N THR A 551 4.11 -1.26 -8.11
CA THR A 551 4.47 -0.78 -6.76
C THR A 551 5.96 -0.80 -6.45
N HIS A 552 6.73 -1.58 -7.20
CA HIS A 552 8.20 -1.74 -7.05
C HIS A 552 8.66 -2.14 -5.63
N ASN A 553 7.86 -2.89 -4.90
CA ASN A 553 8.21 -3.43 -3.60
C ASN A 553 7.46 -4.72 -3.30
N TYR A 554 7.97 -5.51 -2.35
CA TYR A 554 7.33 -6.73 -1.86
C TYR A 554 7.85 -7.07 -0.45
N PHE A 555 7.40 -8.19 0.12
CA PHE A 555 7.77 -8.58 1.47
C PHE A 555 8.57 -9.87 1.49
N VAL A 556 9.73 -9.85 2.15
CA VAL A 556 10.54 -11.02 2.48
C VAL A 556 10.52 -11.30 3.98
N ASP A 557 10.05 -12.47 4.38
CA ASP A 557 9.77 -12.80 5.78
C ASP A 557 8.97 -11.69 6.51
N GLY A 558 8.06 -11.03 5.78
CA GLY A 558 7.26 -9.91 6.25
C GLY A 558 7.94 -8.55 6.23
N VAL A 559 9.25 -8.45 5.95
CA VAL A 559 9.98 -7.18 5.84
C VAL A 559 9.83 -6.59 4.45
N MET A 560 9.50 -5.31 4.37
CA MET A 560 9.30 -4.59 3.11
C MET A 560 10.64 -4.26 2.45
N VAL A 561 10.79 -4.70 1.21
CA VAL A 561 11.99 -4.54 0.39
C VAL A 561 11.65 -3.95 -0.97
N HIS A 562 12.63 -3.32 -1.61
CA HIS A 562 12.47 -2.75 -2.95
C HIS A 562 12.82 -3.82 -3.98
N ASN A 563 12.03 -3.96 -5.05
CA ASN A 563 12.43 -4.77 -6.19
C ASN A 563 13.42 -4.04 -7.11
N SER A 564 14.05 -4.77 -8.00
CA SER A 564 14.89 -4.20 -9.05
C SER A 564 14.00 -3.50 -10.08
N PRO A 565 14.05 -2.15 -10.21
CA PRO A 565 13.29 -1.49 -11.27
C PRO A 565 14.02 -1.64 -12.61
N GLU A 566 13.30 -2.03 -13.66
CA GLU A 566 13.75 -1.83 -15.01
C GLU A 566 13.89 -0.33 -15.29
N THR A 567 14.95 0.07 -15.98
CA THR A 567 15.14 1.47 -16.38
C THR A 567 15.25 1.58 -17.89
N THR A 568 14.59 2.60 -18.45
CA THR A 568 14.76 2.98 -19.84
C THR A 568 15.99 3.89 -19.98
N PRO A 569 16.81 3.75 -21.05
CA PRO A 569 17.85 4.71 -21.43
C PRO A 569 17.31 6.13 -21.57
N GLY A 570 18.21 7.12 -21.58
CA GLY A 570 17.82 8.54 -21.68
C GLY A 570 17.38 9.19 -20.37
N GLY A 571 17.47 8.49 -19.23
CA GLY A 571 17.16 9.03 -17.91
C GLY A 571 15.66 9.17 -17.63
N ARG A 572 15.29 10.16 -16.77
CA ARG A 572 13.90 10.37 -16.37
C ARG A 572 13.10 11.29 -17.30
N ALA A 573 13.74 11.92 -18.30
CA ALA A 573 13.12 12.98 -19.10
C ALA A 573 11.86 12.48 -19.85
N LEU A 574 11.94 11.36 -20.55
CA LEU A 574 10.77 10.79 -21.26
C LEU A 574 9.60 10.51 -20.30
N LYS A 575 9.85 10.00 -19.11
CA LYS A 575 8.79 9.75 -18.10
C LYS A 575 8.02 11.01 -17.70
N PHE A 576 8.68 12.19 -17.76
CA PHE A 576 8.04 13.47 -17.39
C PHE A 576 7.36 14.14 -18.59
N TYR A 577 7.91 13.99 -19.80
CA TYR A 577 7.41 14.70 -20.98
C TYR A 577 6.39 13.88 -21.79
N SER A 578 6.36 12.56 -21.65
CA SER A 578 5.42 11.70 -22.37
C SER A 578 4.00 11.84 -21.79
N SER A 579 3.04 12.14 -22.66
CA SER A 579 1.61 12.12 -22.35
C SER A 579 1.05 10.70 -22.38
N VAL A 580 1.62 9.82 -23.17
CA VAL A 580 1.29 8.40 -23.27
C VAL A 580 2.56 7.58 -23.13
N ARG A 581 2.49 6.50 -22.37
CA ARG A 581 3.56 5.53 -22.21
C ARG A 581 2.99 4.12 -22.38
N LEU A 582 3.49 3.39 -23.37
CA LEU A 582 3.06 2.05 -23.72
C LEU A 582 4.18 1.04 -23.39
N ASP A 583 3.90 0.12 -22.48
CA ASP A 583 4.77 -1.01 -22.14
C ASP A 583 4.39 -2.21 -23.00
N ILE A 584 5.27 -2.63 -23.90
CA ILE A 584 5.04 -3.73 -24.83
C ILE A 584 5.80 -4.95 -24.34
N ARG A 585 5.05 -6.00 -23.95
CA ARG A 585 5.60 -7.26 -23.45
C ARG A 585 5.18 -8.43 -24.32
N ARG A 586 6.13 -9.34 -24.57
CA ARG A 586 5.83 -10.60 -25.23
C ARG A 586 5.10 -11.51 -24.24
N ILE A 587 3.91 -11.99 -24.59
CA ILE A 587 3.12 -12.93 -23.78
C ILE A 587 3.59 -14.36 -24.05
N GLU A 588 3.70 -14.73 -25.35
CA GLU A 588 4.10 -16.08 -25.77
C GLU A 588 4.74 -16.05 -27.16
N SER A 589 5.47 -17.13 -27.49
CA SER A 589 5.98 -17.33 -28.86
C SER A 589 4.96 -18.14 -29.66
N ILE A 590 4.62 -17.66 -30.85
CA ILE A 590 3.80 -18.38 -31.83
C ILE A 590 4.72 -19.40 -32.50
N LYS A 591 4.33 -20.68 -32.47
CA LYS A 591 5.13 -21.77 -33.03
C LYS A 591 4.36 -22.46 -34.16
N ASP A 592 5.11 -22.78 -35.23
CA ASP A 592 4.66 -23.75 -36.24
C ASP A 592 5.53 -25.02 -36.07
N GLY A 593 4.95 -26.06 -35.46
CA GLY A 593 5.69 -27.23 -35.00
C GLY A 593 6.72 -26.88 -33.90
N VAL A 594 8.01 -27.08 -34.19
CA VAL A 594 9.13 -26.75 -33.26
C VAL A 594 9.74 -25.37 -33.53
N GLU A 595 9.41 -24.73 -34.63
CA GLU A 595 9.98 -23.45 -35.07
C GLU A 595 9.15 -22.27 -34.52
N VAL A 596 9.84 -21.24 -34.04
CA VAL A 596 9.18 -20.00 -33.58
C VAL A 596 9.00 -19.09 -34.81
N VAL A 597 7.74 -18.91 -35.20
CA VAL A 597 7.37 -18.09 -36.37
C VAL A 597 6.91 -16.67 -36.00
N GLY A 598 6.72 -16.40 -34.71
CA GLY A 598 6.32 -15.07 -34.25
C GLY A 598 6.18 -14.98 -32.74
N ASN A 599 5.74 -13.80 -32.28
CA ASN A 599 5.48 -13.51 -30.87
C ASN A 599 4.08 -12.90 -30.71
N ARG A 600 3.41 -13.25 -29.61
CA ARG A 600 2.13 -12.68 -29.20
C ARG A 600 2.30 -11.77 -27.99
#